data_641d9d86fbc5102aa7955dc390f98c5d
#
_entry.id   641d9d86fbc5102aa7955dc390f98c5d
#
_cell.length_a   1.000
_cell.length_b   1.000
_cell.length_c   1.000
_cell.angle_alpha   90.00
_cell.angle_beta   90.00
_cell.angle_gamma   90.00
#
_symmetry.space_group_name_H-M   'P 1'
#
loop_
_entity.id
_entity.type
_entity.pdbx_description
1 polymer ?
#
loop_
_entity_poly.entity_id
_entity_poly.type
_entity_poly.pdbx_seq_one_letter_code
_entity_poly.pdbx_strand_id
1 'polypeptide(L)'
;MLAKASEADEDAGTARIVARARKEVAGGGPLLPKDIVDRIANGENPVRVLREWRGETQMYLHTKTNLSQGYISDIENGRRVGTVAALRRIASVLDVPLDLLVQAD
;
A
#
# COMPACT_ATOMS: atom_id res chain seq x y z
N MET A 1 -9.44 19.73 -14.19
CA MET A 1 -8.79 19.04 -14.87
C MET A 1 -7.75 18.26 -14.28
N LEU A 2 -6.99 18.75 -13.45
CA LEU A 2 -6.04 17.97 -12.81
C LEU A 2 -6.64 16.86 -12.00
N ALA A 3 -7.69 17.11 -11.31
CA ALA A 3 -8.32 16.11 -10.49
C ALA A 3 -8.81 14.95 -11.32
N LYS A 4 -9.38 15.29 -12.49
CA LYS A 4 -9.84 14.29 -13.31
C LYS A 4 -8.74 13.45 -13.83
N ALA A 5 -7.68 14.04 -14.26
CA ALA A 5 -6.58 13.30 -14.78
C ALA A 5 -5.99 12.42 -13.71
N SER A 6 -5.94 12.90 -12.51
CA SER A 6 -5.45 12.15 -11.40
C SER A 6 -6.24 10.89 -11.16
N GLU A 7 -7.54 11.00 -11.20
CA GLU A 7 -8.39 9.87 -10.99
C GLU A 7 -8.20 8.81 -12.05
N ALA A 8 -8.11 9.23 -13.28
CA ALA A 8 -7.92 8.29 -14.36
C ALA A 8 -6.57 7.61 -14.23
N ASP A 9 -5.57 8.38 -13.88
CA ASP A 9 -4.24 7.85 -13.75
C ASP A 9 -4.17 6.85 -12.60
N GLU A 10 -4.86 7.15 -11.53
CA GLU A 10 -4.86 6.25 -10.39
C GLU A 10 -5.44 4.91 -10.75
N ASP A 11 -6.54 4.91 -11.46
CA ASP A 11 -7.17 3.67 -11.84
C ASP A 11 -6.27 2.85 -12.75
N ALA A 12 -5.69 3.50 -13.73
CA ALA A 12 -4.81 2.81 -14.65
C ALA A 12 -3.57 2.29 -13.93
N GLY A 13 -3.01 3.12 -13.06
CA GLY A 13 -1.83 2.73 -12.33
C GLY A 13 -2.10 1.56 -11.41
N THR A 14 -3.24 1.58 -10.75
CA THR A 14 -3.61 0.50 -9.86
C THR A 14 -3.76 -0.81 -10.62
N ALA A 15 -4.40 -0.76 -11.76
CA ALA A 15 -4.59 -1.96 -12.56
C ALA A 15 -3.25 -2.55 -12.99
N ARG A 16 -2.34 -1.71 -13.40
CA ARG A 16 -1.04 -2.19 -13.82
C ARG A 16 -0.26 -2.80 -12.68
N ILE A 17 -0.32 -2.18 -11.52
CA ILE A 17 0.39 -2.67 -10.37
C ILE A 17 -0.16 -4.01 -9.90
N VAL A 18 -1.46 -4.14 -9.89
CA VAL A 18 -2.08 -5.40 -9.49
C VAL A 18 -1.69 -6.50 -10.47
N ALA A 19 -1.67 -6.21 -11.75
CA ALA A 19 -1.31 -7.21 -12.74
C ALA A 19 0.13 -7.67 -12.55
N ARG A 20 1.02 -6.74 -12.28
CA ARG A 20 2.41 -7.06 -12.05
C ARG A 20 2.59 -7.91 -10.80
N ALA A 21 1.90 -7.54 -9.73
CA ALA A 21 1.97 -8.28 -8.49
C ALA A 21 1.45 -9.70 -8.66
N ARG A 22 0.35 -9.84 -9.39
CA ARG A 22 -0.24 -11.13 -9.64
C ARG A 22 0.72 -12.01 -10.43
N LYS A 23 1.39 -11.42 -11.40
CA LYS A 23 2.33 -12.12 -12.21
C LYS A 23 3.49 -12.64 -11.36
N GLU A 24 3.99 -11.81 -10.47
CA GLU A 24 5.06 -12.21 -9.61
C GLU A 24 4.65 -13.34 -8.69
N VAL A 25 3.48 -13.25 -8.14
CA VAL A 25 2.97 -14.29 -7.26
C VAL A 25 2.80 -15.59 -8.04
N ALA A 26 2.23 -15.50 -9.23
CA ALA A 26 2.02 -16.68 -10.04
C ALA A 26 3.33 -17.32 -10.42
N GLY A 27 4.34 -16.52 -10.58
CA GLY A 27 5.63 -17.04 -11.00
C GLY A 27 6.46 -17.67 -9.89
N GLY A 28 6.11 -17.47 -8.67
CA GLY A 28 6.93 -18.03 -7.62
C GLY A 28 6.40 -17.80 -6.23
N GLY A 29 5.16 -17.39 -6.15
CA GLY A 29 4.57 -17.12 -4.87
C GLY A 29 4.88 -15.71 -4.41
N PRO A 30 4.58 -15.41 -3.18
CA PRO A 30 4.76 -14.07 -2.65
C PRO A 30 6.22 -13.68 -2.66
N LEU A 31 6.47 -12.47 -2.97
CA LEU A 31 7.83 -11.97 -3.00
C LEU A 31 8.26 -11.38 -1.68
N LEU A 32 7.40 -11.40 -0.69
CA LEU A 32 7.72 -10.85 0.62
C LEU A 32 8.61 -11.81 1.39
N PRO A 33 9.66 -11.31 2.02
CA PRO A 33 10.47 -12.15 2.89
C PRO A 33 9.62 -12.69 4.03
N LYS A 34 10.01 -13.86 4.54
CA LYS A 34 9.25 -14.51 5.59
C LYS A 34 9.09 -13.62 6.83
N ASP A 35 10.15 -12.92 7.21
CA ASP A 35 10.08 -12.08 8.38
C ASP A 35 9.06 -10.96 8.22
N ILE A 36 8.89 -10.46 7.01
CA ILE A 36 7.91 -9.42 6.74
C ILE A 36 6.49 -10.01 6.87
N VAL A 37 6.29 -11.19 6.32
CA VAL A 37 5.01 -11.85 6.42
C VAL A 37 4.69 -12.12 7.89
N ASP A 38 5.69 -12.57 8.64
CA ASP A 38 5.51 -12.88 10.06
C ASP A 38 5.13 -11.63 10.86
N ARG A 39 5.74 -10.50 10.55
CA ARG A 39 5.43 -9.26 11.26
C ARG A 39 3.97 -8.88 11.07
N ILE A 40 3.48 -9.00 9.85
CA ILE A 40 2.10 -8.68 9.55
C ILE A 40 1.18 -9.70 10.22
N ALA A 41 1.53 -10.97 10.17
CA ALA A 41 0.72 -12.01 10.78
C ALA A 41 0.66 -11.85 12.30
N ASN A 42 1.69 -11.26 12.88
CA ASN A 42 1.72 -11.03 14.32
C ASN A 42 1.00 -9.76 14.75
N GLY A 43 0.35 -9.10 13.82
CA GLY A 43 -0.48 -7.96 14.16
C GLY A 43 0.13 -6.60 13.92
N GLU A 44 1.35 -6.53 13.38
CA GLU A 44 1.91 -5.24 13.05
C GLU A 44 1.16 -4.63 11.88
N ASN A 45 1.15 -3.32 11.83
CA ASN A 45 0.39 -2.63 10.79
C ASN A 45 1.01 -2.88 9.43
N PRO A 46 0.25 -3.40 8.48
CA PRO A 46 0.83 -3.76 7.18
C PRO A 46 1.34 -2.54 6.39
N VAL A 47 0.69 -1.39 6.53
CA VAL A 47 1.16 -0.21 5.81
C VAL A 47 2.56 0.16 6.31
N ARG A 48 2.73 0.18 7.63
CA ARG A 48 4.03 0.54 8.19
C ARG A 48 5.08 -0.50 7.84
N VAL A 49 4.75 -1.78 8.00
CA VAL A 49 5.70 -2.85 7.74
C VAL A 49 6.16 -2.82 6.29
N LEU A 50 5.24 -2.68 5.36
CA LEU A 50 5.59 -2.70 3.95
C LEU A 50 6.32 -1.43 3.54
N ARG A 51 5.96 -0.30 4.14
CA ARG A 51 6.67 0.94 3.89
C ARG A 51 8.13 0.81 4.33
N GLU A 52 8.34 0.29 5.53
CA GLU A 52 9.69 0.11 6.06
C GLU A 52 10.47 -0.89 5.21
N TRP A 53 9.81 -1.94 4.78
CA TRP A 53 10.46 -2.92 3.94
C TRP A 53 10.94 -2.32 2.62
N ARG A 54 10.14 -1.40 2.06
CA ARG A 54 10.54 -0.71 0.84
C ARG A 54 11.55 0.40 1.10
N GLY A 55 11.83 0.70 2.36
CA GLY A 55 12.79 1.74 2.70
C GLY A 55 12.25 3.14 2.52
N GLU A 56 10.94 3.32 2.60
CA GLU A 56 10.34 4.61 2.37
C GLU A 56 9.88 5.26 3.66
N THR A 57 9.78 6.58 3.63
CA THR A 57 9.34 7.34 4.80
C THR A 57 7.86 7.67 4.69
N GLN A 58 7.27 8.09 5.80
CA GLN A 58 5.90 8.58 5.75
C GLN A 58 5.78 9.81 4.85
N MET A 59 6.80 10.65 4.87
CA MET A 59 6.81 11.84 4.02
C MET A 59 6.81 11.45 2.54
N TYR A 60 7.53 10.41 2.19
CA TYR A 60 7.54 9.92 0.82
C TYR A 60 6.12 9.49 0.42
N LEU A 61 5.44 8.74 1.29
CA LEU A 61 4.07 8.33 1.01
C LEU A 61 3.14 9.53 0.87
N HIS A 62 3.30 10.50 1.77
CA HIS A 62 2.50 11.72 1.70
C HIS A 62 2.67 12.39 0.33
N THR A 63 3.90 12.55 -0.07
CA THR A 63 4.21 13.22 -1.33
C THR A 63 3.64 12.46 -2.53
N LYS A 64 3.78 11.14 -2.51
CA LYS A 64 3.38 10.34 -3.66
C LYS A 64 1.90 10.02 -3.73
N THR A 65 1.24 9.92 -2.59
CA THR A 65 -0.17 9.56 -2.56
C THR A 65 -1.09 10.75 -2.47
N ASN A 66 -0.54 11.90 -2.09
CA ASN A 66 -1.34 13.09 -1.85
C ASN A 66 -2.25 12.96 -0.63
N LEU A 67 -2.01 11.96 0.21
CA LEU A 67 -2.70 11.83 1.49
C LEU A 67 -1.90 12.61 2.51
N SER A 68 -2.59 13.16 3.51
CA SER A 68 -1.86 13.93 4.52
C SER A 68 -0.98 13.01 5.34
N GLN A 69 0.11 13.55 5.86
CA GLN A 69 1.00 12.76 6.69
C GLN A 69 0.29 12.32 7.97
N GLY A 70 -0.57 13.18 8.52
CA GLY A 70 -1.32 12.80 9.70
C GLY A 70 -2.26 11.63 9.44
N TYR A 71 -2.85 11.60 8.27
CA TYR A 71 -3.74 10.51 7.90
C TYR A 71 -2.95 9.20 7.78
N ILE A 72 -1.80 9.27 7.12
CA ILE A 72 -0.94 8.09 6.98
C ILE A 72 -0.48 7.62 8.36
N SER A 73 -0.08 8.54 9.21
CA SER A 73 0.35 8.20 10.55
C SER A 73 -0.77 7.54 11.33
N ASP A 74 -1.99 8.04 11.19
CA ASP A 74 -3.14 7.45 11.88
C ASP A 74 -3.38 6.03 11.43
N ILE A 75 -3.24 5.78 10.14
CA ILE A 75 -3.39 4.42 9.62
C ILE A 75 -2.31 3.52 10.21
N GLU A 76 -1.09 3.99 10.21
CA GLU A 76 0.03 3.16 10.68
C GLU A 76 -0.04 2.88 12.17
N ASN A 77 -0.67 3.78 12.91
CA ASN A 77 -0.80 3.61 14.36
C ASN A 77 -2.12 2.98 14.76
N GLY A 78 -2.92 2.57 13.79
CA GLY A 78 -4.16 1.89 14.08
C GLY A 78 -5.31 2.77 14.49
N ARG A 79 -5.16 4.09 14.38
CA ARG A 79 -6.24 5.01 14.75
C ARG A 79 -7.29 5.13 13.65
N ARG A 80 -6.91 4.78 12.43
CA ARG A 80 -7.81 4.77 11.30
C ARG A 80 -7.57 3.55 10.48
N VAL A 81 -8.65 3.00 9.93
CA VAL A 81 -8.51 1.87 9.02
C VAL A 81 -8.05 2.36 7.65
N GLY A 82 -8.48 3.53 7.27
CA GLY A 82 -8.20 4.05 5.94
C GLY A 82 -9.26 3.61 4.94
N THR A 83 -9.53 4.45 3.98
CA THR A 83 -10.51 4.09 2.95
C THR A 83 -9.82 3.19 1.94
N VAL A 84 -10.63 2.44 1.19
CA VAL A 84 -10.10 1.57 0.14
C VAL A 84 -9.34 2.41 -0.88
N ALA A 85 -9.87 3.59 -1.21
CA ALA A 85 -9.20 4.46 -2.16
C ALA A 85 -7.82 4.90 -1.66
N ALA A 86 -7.72 5.22 -0.38
CA ALA A 86 -6.45 5.63 0.21
C ALA A 86 -5.47 4.47 0.23
N LEU A 87 -5.94 3.30 0.63
CA LEU A 87 -5.07 2.12 0.68
C LEU A 87 -4.61 1.71 -0.71
N ARG A 88 -5.46 1.92 -1.69
CA ARG A 88 -5.10 1.61 -3.08
C ARG A 88 -3.95 2.50 -3.54
N ARG A 89 -3.99 3.77 -3.18
CA ARG A 89 -2.90 4.68 -3.52
C ARG A 89 -1.60 4.25 -2.85
N ILE A 90 -1.69 3.88 -1.59
CA ILE A 90 -0.52 3.44 -0.85
C ILE A 90 0.04 2.16 -1.47
N ALA A 91 -0.83 1.22 -1.79
CA ALA A 91 -0.40 -0.04 -2.40
C ALA A 91 0.31 0.22 -3.72
N SER A 92 -0.20 1.14 -4.50
CA SER A 92 0.40 1.52 -5.77
C SER A 92 1.81 2.04 -5.57
N VAL A 93 1.98 2.93 -4.62
CA VAL A 93 3.27 3.55 -4.38
C VAL A 93 4.27 2.53 -3.83
N LEU A 94 3.81 1.65 -2.97
CA LEU A 94 4.68 0.62 -2.39
C LEU A 94 4.86 -0.58 -3.31
N ASP A 95 4.10 -0.63 -4.39
CA ASP A 95 4.18 -1.71 -5.37
C ASP A 95 3.86 -3.05 -4.73
N VAL A 96 2.78 -3.10 -4.00
CA VAL A 96 2.29 -4.33 -3.37
C VAL A 96 0.81 -4.48 -3.68
N PRO A 97 0.28 -5.69 -3.60
CA PRO A 97 -1.15 -5.90 -3.81
C PRO A 97 -1.96 -5.22 -2.72
N LEU A 98 -3.09 -4.66 -3.10
CA LEU A 98 -3.97 -4.01 -2.15
C LEU A 98 -4.37 -4.95 -1.02
N ASP A 99 -4.53 -6.22 -1.33
CA ASP A 99 -4.96 -7.21 -0.34
C ASP A 99 -4.04 -7.26 0.87
N LEU A 100 -2.78 -6.92 0.71
CA LEU A 100 -1.85 -6.94 1.82
C LEU A 100 -2.12 -5.80 2.80
N LEU A 101 -2.76 -4.74 2.35
CA LEU A 101 -3.03 -3.58 3.19
C LEU A 101 -4.42 -3.60 3.79
N VAL A 102 -5.33 -4.37 3.20
CA VAL A 102 -6.69 -4.44 3.71
C VAL A 102 -6.75 -5.49 4.78
N GLN A 103 -7.11 -5.08 5.97
CA GLN A 103 -7.18 -6.01 7.07
C GLN A 103 -8.58 -6.56 7.15
N ALA A 104 -8.66 -7.87 7.10
CA ALA A 104 -9.96 -8.50 7.24
C ALA A 104 -10.28 -8.57 8.71
N ASP A 105 -11.48 -8.41 9.03
CA ASP A 105 -11.83 -8.52 10.41
C ASP A 105 -12.64 -9.67 10.70
#